data_5f160758f4051fe4da137d992d0102b5
#
_entry.id   5f160758f4051fe4da137d992d0102b5
#
_cell.length_a   1.000
_cell.length_b   1.000
_cell.length_c   1.000
_cell.angle_alpha   90.00
_cell.angle_beta   90.00
_cell.angle_gamma   90.00
#
_symmetry.space_group_name_H-M   'P 1'
#
loop_
_entity.id
_entity.type
_entity.pdbx_description
1 polymer ?
#
loop_
_entity_poly.entity_id
_entity_poly.type
_entity_poly.pdbx_seq_one_letter_code
_entity_poly.pdbx_strand_id
1 'polypeptide(L)'
;VCSLVGSEMCIRDSTMIMHPDLSSRKWIWEQYDHMVMADTVVRPGSDAAVVRVHGTNKGLAMSTDCSPVYCKHNPYEGGKHAVVETWRNIIASGALPIAITDCMNFGNPEKPEIMGQFVECIRGMGDACSKLNYPVVSGNVSLYNETNGEGIYPTPAIGGVGSVSYTHLRAHETTHD
;
A
#
# COMPACT_ATOMS: atom_id res chain seq x y z
N VAL A 1 -11.04 29.24 22.02
CA VAL A 1 -11.21 29.35 20.55
C VAL A 1 -12.14 28.24 20.00
N CYS A 2 -12.58 27.29 20.82
CA CYS A 2 -13.50 26.22 20.42
C CYS A 2 -14.99 26.58 20.49
N SER A 3 -15.35 27.85 20.68
CA SER A 3 -16.74 28.22 21.04
C SER A 3 -17.65 28.52 19.83
N LEU A 4 -17.18 28.50 18.59
CA LEU A 4 -17.96 28.89 17.43
C LEU A 4 -18.17 27.83 16.35
N VAL A 5 -17.52 26.70 16.46
CA VAL A 5 -17.74 25.54 15.56
C VAL A 5 -17.89 24.32 16.44
N GLY A 6 -19.06 24.17 16.98
CA GLY A 6 -19.58 23.06 17.77
C GLY A 6 -18.57 22.19 18.53
N SER A 7 -18.77 22.07 19.82
CA SER A 7 -18.06 21.10 20.68
C SER A 7 -17.98 19.68 20.07
N GLU A 8 -18.95 19.30 19.25
CA GLU A 8 -18.99 18.01 18.53
C GLU A 8 -17.84 17.82 17.54
N MET A 9 -17.43 18.88 16.81
CA MET A 9 -16.31 18.78 15.86
C MET A 9 -14.98 18.59 16.60
N CYS A 10 -14.75 19.33 17.68
CA CYS A 10 -13.54 19.15 18.50
C CYS A 10 -13.49 17.78 19.18
N ILE A 11 -14.63 17.25 19.65
CA ILE A 11 -14.72 15.91 20.25
C ILE A 11 -14.40 14.86 19.18
N ARG A 12 -14.99 14.98 18.00
CA ARG A 12 -14.73 14.05 16.89
C ARG A 12 -13.26 14.06 16.47
N ASP A 13 -12.68 15.24 16.29
CA ASP A 13 -11.29 15.38 15.86
C ASP A 13 -10.32 14.82 16.93
N SER A 14 -10.58 15.08 18.20
CA SER A 14 -9.80 14.51 19.30
C SER A 14 -9.95 12.99 19.38
N THR A 15 -11.13 12.45 19.15
CA THR A 15 -11.38 11.01 19.14
C THR A 15 -10.65 10.34 17.97
N MET A 16 -10.66 10.97 16.78
CA MET A 16 -9.93 10.45 15.62
C MET A 16 -8.43 10.44 15.87
N ILE A 17 -7.84 11.55 16.32
CA ILE A 17 -6.39 11.66 16.57
C ILE A 17 -5.92 10.66 17.63
N MET A 18 -6.74 10.35 18.62
CA MET A 18 -6.41 9.38 19.67
C MET A 18 -6.74 7.93 19.29
N HIS A 19 -7.36 7.70 18.13
CA HIS A 19 -7.76 6.35 17.73
C HIS A 19 -6.52 5.47 17.46
N PRO A 20 -6.47 4.23 17.96
CA PRO A 20 -5.31 3.34 17.76
C PRO A 20 -4.94 3.12 16.28
N ASP A 21 -5.93 3.11 15.38
CA ASP A 21 -5.70 2.91 13.94
C ASP A 21 -4.95 4.07 13.29
N LEU A 22 -4.96 5.26 13.90
CA LEU A 22 -4.22 6.44 13.44
C LEU A 22 -2.89 6.63 14.18
N SER A 23 -2.57 5.75 15.13
CA SER A 23 -1.33 5.84 15.89
C SER A 23 -0.12 5.46 15.04
N SER A 24 1.06 6.00 15.41
CA SER A 24 2.32 5.65 14.76
C SER A 24 2.61 4.15 14.88
N ARG A 25 3.03 3.53 13.78
CA ARG A 25 3.48 2.13 13.72
C ARG A 25 5.00 1.99 13.84
N LYS A 26 5.67 3.03 14.31
CA LYS A 26 7.14 3.11 14.42
C LYS A 26 7.75 1.90 15.13
N TRP A 27 7.12 1.44 16.20
CA TRP A 27 7.56 0.28 16.97
C TRP A 27 7.67 -1.02 16.15
N ILE A 28 6.93 -1.15 15.03
CA ILE A 28 6.98 -2.34 14.16
C ILE A 28 8.33 -2.42 13.46
N TRP A 29 8.73 -1.35 12.79
CA TRP A 29 9.96 -1.34 11.98
C TRP A 29 11.23 -0.99 12.80
N GLU A 30 11.10 -0.39 13.96
CA GLU A 30 12.23 -0.19 14.86
C GLU A 30 12.84 -1.49 15.39
N GLN A 31 12.11 -2.60 15.33
CA GLN A 31 12.59 -3.92 15.74
C GLN A 31 13.56 -4.54 14.72
N TYR A 32 13.65 -3.99 13.52
CA TYR A 32 14.44 -4.53 12.42
C TYR A 32 15.56 -3.56 12.01
N ASP A 33 16.67 -4.13 11.58
CA ASP A 33 17.74 -3.34 10.96
C ASP A 33 17.37 -3.04 9.49
N HIS A 34 16.80 -1.87 9.27
CA HIS A 34 16.47 -1.37 7.94
C HIS A 34 17.64 -0.69 7.22
N MET A 35 18.82 -0.63 7.87
CA MET A 35 20.02 0.01 7.33
C MET A 35 21.09 -0.99 6.88
N VAL A 36 20.76 -2.27 6.81
CA VAL A 36 21.68 -3.33 6.35
C VAL A 36 22.31 -2.95 5.01
N MET A 37 23.63 -3.14 4.91
CA MET A 37 24.47 -2.80 3.75
C MET A 37 24.42 -1.31 3.34
N ALA A 38 23.80 -0.45 4.15
CA ALA A 38 23.57 0.96 3.86
C ALA A 38 22.82 1.17 2.50
N ASP A 39 21.87 0.31 2.18
CA ASP A 39 21.13 0.37 0.92
C ASP A 39 19.86 1.20 1.01
N THR A 40 19.37 1.46 2.22
CA THR A 40 18.14 2.24 2.41
C THR A 40 18.40 3.72 2.10
N VAL A 41 17.72 4.22 1.08
CA VAL A 41 17.74 5.64 0.69
C VAL A 41 16.59 6.39 1.39
N VAL A 42 15.38 5.81 1.39
CA VAL A 42 14.22 6.35 2.09
C VAL A 42 13.83 5.39 3.20
N ARG A 43 13.90 5.89 4.44
CA ARG A 43 13.63 5.11 5.65
C ARG A 43 12.15 4.80 5.82
N PRO A 44 11.80 3.77 6.64
CA PRO A 44 10.42 3.52 7.04
C PRO A 44 9.74 4.77 7.61
N GLY A 45 8.44 4.91 7.32
CA GLY A 45 7.63 6.08 7.68
C GLY A 45 7.36 7.02 6.51
N SER A 46 7.93 6.73 5.31
CA SER A 46 7.56 7.36 4.05
C SER A 46 6.51 6.53 3.30
N ASP A 47 6.01 7.07 2.17
CA ASP A 47 4.96 6.42 1.36
C ASP A 47 5.46 5.12 0.69
N ALA A 48 6.73 5.07 0.29
CA ALA A 48 7.38 3.86 -0.20
C ALA A 48 8.79 3.72 0.34
N ALA A 49 9.26 2.50 0.49
CA ALA A 49 10.66 2.21 0.76
C ALA A 49 11.49 2.42 -0.51
N VAL A 50 12.66 3.05 -0.39
CA VAL A 50 13.59 3.19 -1.52
C VAL A 50 14.94 2.61 -1.15
N VAL A 51 15.43 1.70 -1.97
CA VAL A 51 16.76 1.08 -1.82
C VAL A 51 17.59 1.33 -3.08
N ARG A 52 18.90 1.53 -2.89
CA ARG A 52 19.81 1.74 -4.02
C ARG A 52 20.13 0.43 -4.75
N VAL A 53 20.45 0.55 -6.02
CA VAL A 53 20.99 -0.55 -6.83
C VAL A 53 22.49 -0.33 -7.00
N HIS A 54 23.30 -1.20 -6.39
CA HIS A 54 24.76 -1.10 -6.40
C HIS A 54 25.33 -1.03 -7.82
N GLY A 55 26.39 -0.24 -8.00
CA GLY A 55 27.05 -0.07 -9.30
C GLY A 55 26.27 0.76 -10.31
N THR A 56 25.15 1.36 -9.90
CA THR A 56 24.32 2.22 -10.75
C THR A 56 23.94 3.52 -10.03
N ASN A 57 23.34 4.44 -10.78
CA ASN A 57 22.70 5.64 -10.23
C ASN A 57 21.17 5.45 -10.05
N LYS A 58 20.72 4.23 -9.81
CA LYS A 58 19.29 3.87 -9.69
C LYS A 58 18.95 3.42 -8.28
N GLY A 59 17.68 3.61 -7.92
CA GLY A 59 17.03 3.01 -6.77
C GLY A 59 15.76 2.30 -7.18
N LEU A 60 15.31 1.39 -6.33
CA LEU A 60 14.02 0.73 -6.43
C LEU A 60 13.12 1.24 -5.30
N ALA A 61 11.95 1.73 -5.67
CA ALA A 61 10.88 2.08 -4.73
C ALA A 61 9.90 0.92 -4.63
N MET A 62 9.46 0.60 -3.43
CA MET A 62 8.52 -0.49 -3.17
C MET A 62 7.46 -0.05 -2.16
N SER A 63 6.20 -0.36 -2.47
CA SER A 63 5.05 -0.13 -1.60
C SER A 63 4.17 -1.37 -1.58
N THR A 64 3.50 -1.64 -0.45
CA THR A 64 2.55 -2.73 -0.32
C THR A 64 1.28 -2.20 0.30
N ASP A 65 0.18 -2.30 -0.42
CA ASP A 65 -1.08 -1.64 -0.07
C ASP A 65 -2.28 -2.56 -0.25
N CYS A 66 -3.25 -2.43 0.64
CA CYS A 66 -4.58 -3.02 0.54
C CYS A 66 -5.53 -2.40 1.58
N SER A 67 -6.79 -2.22 1.22
CA SER A 67 -7.87 -1.92 2.17
C SER A 67 -8.97 -2.98 2.10
N PRO A 68 -8.91 -4.02 2.96
CA PRO A 68 -9.92 -5.09 2.99
C PRO A 68 -11.34 -4.58 3.24
N VAL A 69 -11.49 -3.49 4.00
CA VAL A 69 -12.79 -2.87 4.27
C VAL A 69 -13.40 -2.30 2.99
N TYR A 70 -12.62 -1.64 2.14
CA TYR A 70 -13.11 -1.15 0.86
C TYR A 70 -13.51 -2.31 -0.07
N CYS A 71 -12.69 -3.36 -0.12
CA CYS A 71 -12.99 -4.56 -0.90
C CYS A 71 -14.25 -5.27 -0.39
N LYS A 72 -14.51 -5.26 0.92
CA LYS A 72 -15.73 -5.83 1.49
C LYS A 72 -16.98 -5.07 1.07
N HIS A 73 -16.91 -3.74 1.03
CA HIS A 73 -18.06 -2.90 0.67
C HIS A 73 -18.30 -2.83 -0.85
N ASN A 74 -17.24 -2.75 -1.64
CA ASN A 74 -17.28 -2.76 -3.09
C ASN A 74 -15.99 -3.39 -3.63
N PRO A 75 -16.03 -4.69 -3.98
CA PRO A 75 -14.83 -5.42 -4.42
C PRO A 75 -14.15 -4.82 -5.65
N TYR A 76 -14.95 -4.35 -6.62
CA TYR A 76 -14.42 -3.74 -7.84
C TYR A 76 -13.66 -2.43 -7.55
N GLU A 77 -14.27 -1.52 -6.80
CA GLU A 77 -13.60 -0.25 -6.44
C GLU A 77 -12.45 -0.49 -5.44
N GLY A 78 -12.61 -1.43 -4.51
CA GLY A 78 -11.55 -1.79 -3.56
C GLY A 78 -10.31 -2.35 -4.26
N GLY A 79 -10.48 -3.20 -5.27
CA GLY A 79 -9.38 -3.69 -6.10
C GLY A 79 -8.68 -2.58 -6.88
N LYS A 80 -9.43 -1.64 -7.44
CA LYS A 80 -8.86 -0.44 -8.08
C LYS A 80 -8.05 0.40 -7.11
N HIS A 81 -8.62 0.65 -5.91
CA HIS A 81 -7.94 1.45 -4.88
C HIS A 81 -6.60 0.84 -4.47
N ALA A 82 -6.52 -0.48 -4.28
CA ALA A 82 -5.28 -1.14 -3.91
C ALA A 82 -4.15 -0.90 -4.94
N VAL A 83 -4.46 -1.00 -6.25
CA VAL A 83 -3.51 -0.71 -7.32
C VAL A 83 -3.13 0.77 -7.37
N VAL A 84 -4.12 1.67 -7.26
CA VAL A 84 -3.90 3.11 -7.33
C VAL A 84 -3.09 3.61 -6.13
N GLU A 85 -3.29 3.01 -4.95
CA GLU A 85 -2.58 3.38 -3.73
C GLU A 85 -1.08 3.09 -3.87
N THR A 86 -0.68 1.87 -4.28
CA THR A 86 0.73 1.56 -4.54
C THR A 86 1.35 2.49 -5.59
N TRP A 87 0.61 2.77 -6.65
CA TRP A 87 1.06 3.67 -7.71
C TRP A 87 1.35 5.08 -7.18
N ARG A 88 0.43 5.63 -6.36
CA ARG A 88 0.58 6.95 -5.74
C ARG A 88 1.74 7.00 -4.75
N ASN A 89 1.88 5.98 -3.92
CA ASN A 89 2.93 5.88 -2.92
C ASN A 89 4.32 5.87 -3.58
N ILE A 90 4.46 5.15 -4.69
CA ILE A 90 5.69 5.13 -5.48
C ILE A 90 5.98 6.49 -6.11
N ILE A 91 4.97 7.14 -6.70
CA ILE A 91 5.11 8.50 -7.27
C ILE A 91 5.47 9.52 -6.17
N ALA A 92 4.82 9.45 -5.01
CA ALA A 92 5.10 10.35 -3.88
C ALA A 92 6.55 10.22 -3.38
N SER A 93 7.15 9.04 -3.54
CA SER A 93 8.57 8.80 -3.22
C SER A 93 9.54 9.19 -4.35
N GLY A 94 9.05 9.83 -5.41
CA GLY A 94 9.86 10.32 -6.53
C GLY A 94 10.23 9.27 -7.57
N ALA A 95 9.62 8.08 -7.53
CA ALA A 95 9.90 6.99 -8.46
C ALA A 95 8.83 6.88 -9.55
N LEU A 96 9.23 6.31 -10.68
CA LEU A 96 8.33 5.94 -11.77
C LEU A 96 7.82 4.51 -11.52
N PRO A 97 6.50 4.30 -11.34
CA PRO A 97 5.93 2.95 -11.20
C PRO A 97 6.20 2.10 -12.45
N ILE A 98 6.59 0.83 -12.25
CA ILE A 98 6.96 -0.07 -13.34
C ILE A 98 6.00 -1.26 -13.42
N ALA A 99 5.77 -1.96 -12.31
CA ALA A 99 5.00 -3.18 -12.27
C ALA A 99 4.48 -3.48 -10.87
N ILE A 100 3.49 -4.38 -10.80
CA ILE A 100 2.97 -4.90 -9.54
C ILE A 100 3.11 -6.41 -9.45
N THR A 101 3.13 -6.89 -8.21
CA THR A 101 2.79 -8.25 -7.81
C THR A 101 1.54 -8.23 -6.98
N ASP A 102 0.73 -9.28 -7.03
CA ASP A 102 -0.45 -9.40 -6.18
C ASP A 102 -0.34 -10.56 -5.19
N CYS A 103 -1.08 -10.46 -4.09
CA CYS A 103 -1.25 -11.53 -3.11
C CYS A 103 -2.75 -11.57 -2.77
N MET A 104 -3.48 -12.41 -3.49
CA MET A 104 -4.93 -12.48 -3.43
C MET A 104 -5.36 -13.41 -2.30
N ASN A 105 -5.94 -12.87 -1.22
CA ASN A 105 -6.38 -13.65 -0.07
C ASN A 105 -7.89 -13.54 0.10
N PHE A 106 -8.60 -14.68 -0.01
CA PHE A 106 -10.06 -14.75 0.05
C PHE A 106 -10.53 -15.97 0.84
N GLY A 107 -11.78 -15.95 1.26
CA GLY A 107 -12.43 -17.09 1.93
C GLY A 107 -12.69 -18.26 0.98
N ASN A 108 -13.70 -19.07 1.31
CA ASN A 108 -14.04 -20.25 0.53
C ASN A 108 -14.69 -19.87 -0.82
N PRO A 109 -14.03 -20.19 -1.96
CA PRO A 109 -14.51 -19.82 -3.30
C PRO A 109 -15.75 -20.63 -3.76
N GLU A 110 -16.10 -21.71 -3.06
CA GLU A 110 -17.33 -22.46 -3.32
C GLU A 110 -18.59 -21.69 -2.91
N LYS A 111 -18.42 -20.66 -2.07
CA LYS A 111 -19.48 -19.72 -1.72
C LYS A 111 -19.60 -18.67 -2.84
N PRO A 112 -20.77 -18.56 -3.53
CA PRO A 112 -20.93 -17.66 -4.69
C PRO A 112 -20.58 -16.20 -4.40
N GLU A 113 -20.90 -15.72 -3.20
CA GLU A 113 -20.57 -14.36 -2.76
C GLU A 113 -19.07 -14.11 -2.66
N ILE A 114 -18.30 -15.09 -2.20
CA ILE A 114 -16.83 -15.00 -2.08
C ILE A 114 -16.20 -15.03 -3.48
N MET A 115 -16.66 -15.92 -4.35
CA MET A 115 -16.21 -15.97 -5.73
C MET A 115 -16.57 -14.66 -6.47
N GLY A 116 -17.75 -14.09 -6.22
CA GLY A 116 -18.14 -12.78 -6.75
C GLY A 116 -17.20 -11.67 -6.31
N GLN A 117 -16.82 -11.61 -5.03
CA GLN A 117 -15.84 -10.66 -4.52
C GLN A 117 -14.47 -10.82 -5.20
N PHE A 118 -14.01 -12.05 -5.37
CA PHE A 118 -12.74 -12.36 -6.04
C PHE A 118 -12.74 -11.86 -7.49
N VAL A 119 -13.77 -12.20 -8.26
CA VAL A 119 -13.89 -11.79 -9.67
C VAL A 119 -13.94 -10.28 -9.82
N GLU A 120 -14.75 -9.59 -9.01
CA GLU A 120 -14.87 -8.14 -9.08
C GLU A 120 -13.58 -7.41 -8.64
N CYS A 121 -12.86 -7.93 -7.64
CA CYS A 121 -11.54 -7.39 -7.30
C CYS A 121 -10.58 -7.50 -8.48
N ILE A 122 -10.49 -8.65 -9.15
CA ILE A 122 -9.62 -8.84 -10.32
C ILE A 122 -10.00 -7.88 -11.45
N ARG A 123 -11.29 -7.71 -11.71
CA ARG A 123 -11.77 -6.77 -12.75
C ARG A 123 -11.34 -5.34 -12.44
N GLY A 124 -11.56 -4.90 -11.20
CA GLY A 124 -11.15 -3.57 -10.75
C GLY A 124 -9.64 -3.36 -10.85
N MET A 125 -8.85 -4.32 -10.39
CA MET A 125 -7.39 -4.30 -10.52
C MET A 125 -6.96 -4.20 -12.00
N GLY A 126 -7.52 -5.05 -12.87
CA GLY A 126 -7.21 -5.06 -14.29
C GLY A 126 -7.49 -3.72 -14.98
N ASP A 127 -8.61 -3.08 -14.64
CA ASP A 127 -8.97 -1.77 -15.18
C ASP A 127 -7.99 -0.67 -14.71
N ALA A 128 -7.59 -0.69 -13.44
CA ALA A 128 -6.61 0.26 -12.91
C ALA A 128 -5.23 0.04 -13.56
N CYS A 129 -4.77 -1.22 -13.61
CA CYS A 129 -3.50 -1.58 -14.25
C CYS A 129 -3.42 -1.13 -15.71
N SER A 130 -4.51 -1.35 -16.46
CA SER A 130 -4.60 -0.96 -17.87
C SER A 130 -4.54 0.56 -18.05
N LYS A 131 -5.26 1.31 -17.22
CA LYS A 131 -5.30 2.78 -17.29
C LYS A 131 -4.00 3.43 -16.86
N LEU A 132 -3.29 2.85 -15.89
CA LEU A 132 -2.06 3.39 -15.34
C LEU A 132 -0.80 2.85 -16.06
N ASN A 133 -0.96 1.96 -17.04
CA ASN A 133 0.16 1.23 -17.65
C ASN A 133 1.05 0.58 -16.60
N TYR A 134 0.44 -0.14 -15.66
CA TYR A 134 1.07 -0.70 -14.47
C TYR A 134 0.82 -2.20 -14.42
N PRO A 135 1.61 -3.00 -15.20
CA PRO A 135 1.32 -4.41 -15.43
C PRO A 135 1.54 -5.28 -14.19
N VAL A 136 0.73 -6.32 -14.09
CA VAL A 136 0.94 -7.42 -13.15
C VAL A 136 2.00 -8.37 -13.73
N VAL A 137 3.09 -8.58 -13.02
CA VAL A 137 4.21 -9.43 -13.47
C VAL A 137 4.38 -10.69 -12.62
N SER A 138 3.75 -10.73 -11.46
CA SER A 138 3.82 -11.84 -10.52
C SER A 138 2.60 -11.81 -9.59
N GLY A 139 2.36 -12.90 -8.89
CA GLY A 139 1.32 -12.95 -7.87
C GLY A 139 1.08 -14.35 -7.33
N ASN A 140 0.23 -14.42 -6.30
CA ASN A 140 -0.27 -15.67 -5.76
C ASN A 140 -1.73 -15.53 -5.34
N VAL A 141 -2.39 -16.66 -5.22
CA VAL A 141 -3.76 -16.77 -4.71
C VAL A 141 -3.79 -17.71 -3.52
N SER A 142 -4.40 -17.24 -2.41
CA SER A 142 -4.68 -18.02 -1.22
C SER A 142 -6.20 -18.00 -0.98
N LEU A 143 -6.80 -19.17 -1.00
CA LEU A 143 -8.24 -19.36 -0.84
C LEU A 143 -8.54 -20.17 0.43
N TYR A 144 -9.82 -20.30 0.77
CA TYR A 144 -10.27 -21.01 1.98
C TYR A 144 -9.72 -20.41 3.30
N ASN A 145 -9.44 -19.11 3.30
CA ASN A 145 -9.02 -18.41 4.53
C ASN A 145 -10.25 -18.12 5.39
N GLU A 146 -10.54 -19.04 6.31
CA GLU A 146 -11.71 -18.97 7.17
C GLU A 146 -11.33 -19.31 8.61
N THR A 147 -12.07 -18.70 9.55
CA THR A 147 -12.01 -19.03 10.98
C THR A 147 -13.43 -19.26 11.49
N ASN A 148 -13.70 -20.41 12.09
CA ASN A 148 -15.02 -20.80 12.59
C ASN A 148 -16.15 -20.69 11.53
N GLY A 149 -15.85 -20.97 10.26
CA GLY A 149 -16.80 -20.91 9.14
C GLY A 149 -17.02 -19.52 8.58
N GLU A 150 -16.37 -18.50 9.12
CA GLU A 150 -16.40 -17.13 8.59
C GLU A 150 -15.14 -16.85 7.77
N GLY A 151 -15.33 -16.40 6.53
CA GLY A 151 -14.25 -16.01 5.64
C GLY A 151 -13.64 -14.68 6.04
N ILE A 152 -12.33 -14.53 5.79
CA ILE A 152 -11.66 -13.23 5.92
C ILE A 152 -12.29 -12.20 4.98
N TYR A 153 -12.09 -10.93 5.24
CA TYR A 153 -12.41 -9.89 4.26
C TYR A 153 -11.60 -10.07 2.97
N PRO A 154 -12.17 -9.72 1.81
CA PRO A 154 -11.43 -9.77 0.55
C PRO A 154 -10.14 -8.94 0.66
N THR A 155 -8.99 -9.58 0.50
CA THR A 155 -7.69 -8.94 0.75
C THR A 155 -6.77 -9.13 -0.45
N PRO A 156 -6.98 -8.38 -1.56
CA PRO A 156 -6.04 -8.31 -2.66
C PRO A 156 -4.89 -7.36 -2.28
N ALA A 157 -3.86 -7.88 -1.61
CA ALA A 157 -2.68 -7.09 -1.28
C ALA A 157 -1.82 -6.91 -2.52
N ILE A 158 -1.47 -5.66 -2.83
CA ILE A 158 -0.70 -5.28 -4.01
C ILE A 158 0.68 -4.80 -3.59
N GLY A 159 1.71 -5.43 -4.13
CA GLY A 159 3.09 -4.95 -4.02
C GLY A 159 3.49 -4.20 -5.29
N GLY A 160 3.74 -2.90 -5.17
CA GLY A 160 4.18 -2.08 -6.29
C GLY A 160 5.69 -1.90 -6.31
N VAL A 161 6.27 -1.83 -7.51
CA VAL A 161 7.69 -1.55 -7.73
C VAL A 161 7.83 -0.39 -8.70
N GLY A 162 8.74 0.54 -8.37
CA GLY A 162 9.13 1.66 -9.22
C GLY A 162 10.63 1.85 -9.29
N SER A 163 11.08 2.65 -10.24
CA SER A 163 12.48 3.03 -10.39
C SER A 163 12.66 4.52 -10.17
N VAL A 164 13.71 4.88 -9.47
CA VAL A 164 14.14 6.27 -9.27
C VAL A 164 15.57 6.44 -9.72
N SER A 165 15.90 7.60 -10.29
CA SER A 165 17.27 8.00 -10.60
C SER A 165 17.84 8.84 -9.47
N TYR A 166 19.02 8.53 -8.97
CA TYR A 166 19.70 9.27 -7.89
C TYR A 166 20.03 10.72 -8.25
N THR A 167 19.96 11.13 -9.50
CA THR A 167 20.13 12.54 -9.87
C THR A 167 19.10 13.45 -9.22
N HIS A 168 17.95 12.91 -8.80
CA HIS A 168 16.91 13.64 -8.06
C HIS A 168 17.10 13.59 -6.55
N LEU A 169 17.84 12.60 -6.02
CA LEU A 169 18.07 12.42 -4.59
C LEU A 169 19.25 13.25 -4.07
N ARG A 170 20.26 13.54 -4.91
CA ARG A 170 21.42 14.36 -4.52
C ARG A 170 21.07 15.79 -4.12
N ALA A 171 19.94 16.31 -4.56
CA ALA A 171 19.50 17.66 -4.20
C ALA A 171 19.09 17.80 -2.71
N HIS A 172 18.83 16.68 -2.02
CA HIS A 172 18.47 16.67 -0.60
C HIS A 172 19.63 16.31 0.35
N GLU A 173 20.73 15.78 -0.17
CA GLU A 173 21.91 15.41 0.64
C GLU A 173 22.89 16.58 0.89
N THR A 174 22.70 17.71 0.23
CA THR A 174 23.65 18.84 0.29
C THR A 174 23.32 19.90 1.34
N THR A 175 22.44 19.66 2.28
CA THR A 175 22.07 20.63 3.33
C THR A 175 22.51 20.25 4.74
N HIS A 176 23.58 19.45 4.88
CA HIS A 176 24.25 19.26 6.17
C HIS A 176 25.77 19.29 5.97
N ASP A 177 26.30 20.49 5.88
CA ASP A 177 27.62 20.90 6.36
C ASP A 177 27.43 21.86 7.53
#